data_3ead837fa1edc7964e884fb011948004
#
_entry.id   3ead837fa1edc7964e884fb011948004
#
_cell.length_a   1.000
_cell.length_b   1.000
_cell.length_c   1.000
_cell.angle_alpha   90.00
_cell.angle_beta   90.00
_cell.angle_gamma   90.00
#
_symmetry.space_group_name_H-M   'P 1'
#
loop_
_entity.id
_entity.type
_entity.pdbx_description
1 polymer ?
#
loop_
_entity_poly.entity_id
_entity_poly.type
_entity_poly.pdbx_seq_one_letter_code
_entity_poly.pdbx_strand_id
1 'polypeptide(L)'
;LFDTFGTANNLIRDLFGLGADFIFFPKVRNVPGAIVVFSFTLYPYVYLVSRMAFINQSRSILEAGRTLGLGKLEVFYKLAVPMIRPAIIGGLMLVIMETLSDFGAVDHFAISTFTTGIFRTWYGMYDIETAKQLASLLLIFAILLIISERYSRKNARYSNASSVFKPLYLTRLKGSSNILAILICFVPIFVGFLLPVMELGYWACLLYTSDAADEVSW
;
A
#
# COMPACT_ATOMS: atom_id res chain seq x y z
N LEU A 1 10.80 -8.41 -11.02
CA LEU A 1 9.94 -8.04 -12.16
C LEU A 1 10.51 -6.87 -12.96
N PHE A 2 10.55 -5.68 -12.42
CA PHE A 2 10.96 -4.44 -13.12
C PHE A 2 12.44 -4.08 -12.95
N ASP A 3 13.28 -4.95 -12.40
CA ASP A 3 14.72 -4.73 -12.30
C ASP A 3 15.39 -4.86 -13.67
N THR A 4 16.64 -4.44 -13.80
CA THR A 4 17.43 -4.40 -15.04
C THR A 4 17.46 -5.75 -15.76
N PHE A 5 17.50 -6.84 -15.00
CA PHE A 5 17.43 -8.24 -15.48
C PHE A 5 16.11 -8.93 -15.11
N GLY A 6 15.07 -8.16 -14.78
CA GLY A 6 13.76 -8.71 -14.43
C GLY A 6 13.01 -9.26 -15.64
N THR A 7 12.03 -10.13 -15.37
CA THR A 7 11.20 -10.78 -16.38
C THR A 7 10.53 -9.80 -17.32
N ALA A 8 10.10 -8.62 -16.83
CA ALA A 8 9.48 -7.59 -17.66
C ALA A 8 10.46 -6.99 -18.69
N ASN A 9 11.69 -6.70 -18.29
CA ASN A 9 12.71 -6.20 -19.23
C ASN A 9 13.12 -7.29 -20.24
N ASN A 10 13.27 -8.54 -19.79
CA ASN A 10 13.61 -9.65 -20.68
C ASN A 10 12.50 -9.91 -21.71
N LEU A 11 11.25 -9.90 -21.27
CA LEU A 11 10.11 -10.10 -22.16
C LEU A 11 10.00 -8.98 -23.22
N ILE A 12 10.29 -7.73 -22.86
CA ILE A 12 10.33 -6.62 -23.82
C ILE A 12 11.49 -6.80 -24.81
N ARG A 13 12.67 -7.20 -24.34
CA ARG A 13 13.82 -7.49 -25.22
C ARG A 13 13.51 -8.58 -26.21
N ASP A 14 12.90 -9.68 -25.76
CA ASP A 14 12.55 -10.81 -26.61
C ASP A 14 11.47 -10.44 -27.63
N LEU A 15 10.45 -9.68 -27.24
CA LEU A 15 9.37 -9.24 -28.12
C LEU A 15 9.83 -8.27 -29.22
N PHE A 16 10.76 -7.38 -28.89
CA PHE A 16 11.24 -6.35 -29.82
C PHE A 16 12.60 -6.66 -30.43
N GLY A 17 13.21 -7.81 -30.09
CA GLY A 17 14.53 -8.23 -30.63
C GLY A 17 15.64 -7.27 -30.23
N LEU A 18 15.54 -6.63 -29.05
CA LEU A 18 16.47 -5.61 -28.57
C LEU A 18 17.67 -6.25 -27.87
N GLY A 19 18.86 -5.66 -28.05
CA GLY A 19 20.08 -6.17 -27.41
C GLY A 19 20.04 -6.10 -25.88
N ALA A 20 20.94 -6.84 -25.23
CA ALA A 20 21.04 -6.92 -23.76
C ALA A 20 21.27 -5.56 -23.06
N ASP A 21 21.81 -4.59 -23.78
CA ASP A 21 22.09 -3.25 -23.27
C ASP A 21 20.85 -2.33 -23.20
N PHE A 22 19.73 -2.76 -23.82
CA PHE A 22 18.51 -1.97 -23.79
C PHE A 22 17.78 -2.15 -22.45
N ILE A 23 17.63 -1.05 -21.72
CA ILE A 23 16.94 -1.00 -20.43
C ILE A 23 15.72 -0.11 -20.61
N PHE A 24 14.53 -0.71 -20.61
CA PHE A 24 13.26 0.04 -20.69
C PHE A 24 12.87 0.62 -19.33
N PHE A 25 12.96 -0.20 -18.27
CA PHE A 25 12.70 0.29 -16.92
C PHE A 25 13.99 0.77 -16.26
N PRO A 26 14.00 1.98 -15.68
CA PRO A 26 15.14 2.47 -14.92
C PRO A 26 15.39 1.58 -13.69
N LYS A 27 16.59 1.68 -13.11
CA LYS A 27 16.91 0.94 -11.88
C LYS A 27 15.83 1.19 -10.82
N VAL A 28 15.08 0.16 -10.47
CA VAL A 28 13.97 0.24 -9.52
C VAL A 28 14.47 0.16 -8.08
N ARG A 29 15.69 -0.36 -7.85
CA ARG A 29 16.32 -0.46 -6.51
C ARG A 29 16.79 0.90 -6.02
N ASN A 30 15.82 1.73 -5.63
CA ASN A 30 16.02 3.06 -5.07
C ASN A 30 14.80 3.46 -4.23
N VAL A 31 14.91 4.59 -3.52
CA VAL A 31 13.82 5.11 -2.67
C VAL A 31 12.51 5.36 -3.45
N PRO A 32 12.51 5.99 -4.65
CA PRO A 32 11.29 6.12 -5.45
C PRO A 32 10.64 4.80 -5.81
N GLY A 33 11.43 3.77 -6.16
CA GLY A 33 10.91 2.43 -6.45
C GLY A 33 10.23 1.80 -5.24
N ALA A 34 10.83 1.90 -4.07
CA ALA A 34 10.23 1.45 -2.82
C ALA A 34 8.91 2.17 -2.52
N ILE A 35 8.85 3.50 -2.70
CA ILE A 35 7.63 4.28 -2.50
C ILE A 35 6.50 3.76 -3.40
N VAL A 36 6.78 3.52 -4.68
CA VAL A 36 5.79 2.98 -5.62
C VAL A 36 5.29 1.62 -5.15
N VAL A 37 6.20 0.69 -4.83
CA VAL A 37 5.83 -0.67 -4.40
C VAL A 37 5.00 -0.62 -3.11
N PHE A 38 5.46 0.08 -2.08
CA PHE A 38 4.70 0.22 -0.83
C PHE A 38 3.34 0.89 -1.04
N SER A 39 3.24 1.88 -1.93
CA SER A 39 1.97 2.52 -2.25
C SER A 39 0.96 1.53 -2.83
N PHE A 40 1.38 0.66 -3.76
CA PHE A 40 0.50 -0.34 -4.37
C PHE A 40 0.23 -1.55 -3.47
N THR A 41 1.10 -1.85 -2.51
CA THR A 41 0.93 -2.99 -1.60
C THR A 41 0.15 -2.60 -0.34
N LEU A 42 0.40 -1.41 0.22
CA LEU A 42 -0.18 -0.98 1.50
C LEU A 42 -1.44 -0.11 1.36
N TYR A 43 -1.85 0.29 0.13
CA TYR A 43 -3.08 1.06 -0.06
C TYR A 43 -4.34 0.42 0.55
N PRO A 44 -4.50 -0.92 0.63
CA PRO A 44 -5.71 -1.51 1.20
C PRO A 44 -5.95 -1.12 2.65
N TYR A 45 -4.91 -0.86 3.44
CA TYR A 45 -5.06 -0.41 4.83
C TYR A 45 -5.82 0.91 4.91
N VAL A 46 -5.39 1.92 4.13
CA VAL A 46 -6.05 3.22 4.10
C VAL A 46 -7.42 3.12 3.43
N TYR A 47 -7.51 2.35 2.34
CA TYR A 47 -8.76 2.18 1.59
C TYR A 47 -9.86 1.55 2.43
N LEU A 48 -9.59 0.42 3.11
CA LEU A 48 -10.61 -0.30 3.89
C LEU A 48 -11.13 0.54 5.05
N VAL A 49 -10.22 1.17 5.81
CA VAL A 49 -10.60 2.01 6.96
C VAL A 49 -11.40 3.23 6.50
N SER A 50 -10.95 3.89 5.43
CA SER A 50 -11.66 5.05 4.85
C SER A 50 -13.01 4.66 4.27
N ARG A 51 -13.10 3.54 3.55
CA ARG A 51 -14.35 3.02 2.99
C ARG A 51 -15.38 2.75 4.08
N MET A 52 -14.97 2.10 5.16
CA MET A 52 -15.87 1.86 6.30
C MET A 52 -16.35 3.15 6.95
N ALA A 53 -15.47 4.15 7.07
CA ALA A 53 -15.85 5.46 7.60
C ALA A 53 -16.85 6.19 6.68
N PHE A 54 -16.68 6.12 5.36
CA PHE A 54 -17.64 6.67 4.41
C PHE A 54 -19.01 5.97 4.46
N ILE A 55 -19.02 4.65 4.58
CA ILE A 55 -20.27 3.86 4.68
C ILE A 55 -21.04 4.23 5.94
N ASN A 56 -20.34 4.44 7.04
CA ASN A 56 -20.92 4.78 8.34
C ASN A 56 -21.25 6.27 8.50
N GLN A 57 -20.92 7.10 7.50
CA GLN A 57 -21.18 8.53 7.55
C GLN A 57 -22.67 8.83 7.48
N SER A 58 -23.14 9.77 8.31
CA SER A 58 -24.54 10.20 8.35
C SER A 58 -24.95 10.89 7.03
N ARG A 59 -25.99 10.36 6.40
CA ARG A 59 -26.58 10.96 5.19
C ARG A 59 -27.20 12.33 5.43
N SER A 60 -27.78 12.53 6.60
CA SER A 60 -28.43 13.79 6.94
C SER A 60 -27.50 14.99 6.79
N ILE A 61 -26.22 14.82 7.12
CA ILE A 61 -25.23 15.89 6.98
C ILE A 61 -24.92 16.19 5.51
N LEU A 62 -24.85 15.15 4.67
CA LEU A 62 -24.60 15.31 3.23
C LEU A 62 -25.82 15.92 2.52
N GLU A 63 -27.02 15.54 2.94
CA GLU A 63 -28.28 16.10 2.43
C GLU A 63 -28.45 17.55 2.87
N ALA A 64 -28.17 17.89 4.14
CA ALA A 64 -28.16 19.26 4.63
C ALA A 64 -27.18 20.16 3.87
N GLY A 65 -26.00 19.65 3.52
CA GLY A 65 -25.06 20.39 2.67
C GLY A 65 -25.65 20.71 1.29
N ARG A 66 -26.42 19.78 0.71
CA ARG A 66 -27.09 19.99 -0.58
C ARG A 66 -28.26 20.97 -0.50
N THR A 67 -29.05 20.92 0.58
CA THR A 67 -30.13 21.89 0.81
C THR A 67 -29.62 23.30 1.01
N LEU A 68 -28.37 23.45 1.51
CA LEU A 68 -27.66 24.72 1.62
C LEU A 68 -27.04 25.19 0.29
N GLY A 69 -27.32 24.51 -0.82
CA GLY A 69 -26.89 24.91 -2.17
C GLY A 69 -25.46 24.41 -2.57
N LEU A 70 -24.83 23.57 -1.77
CA LEU A 70 -23.51 23.04 -2.14
C LEU A 70 -23.62 22.02 -3.28
N GLY A 71 -22.75 22.13 -4.27
CA GLY A 71 -22.60 21.16 -5.35
C GLY A 71 -22.09 19.79 -4.85
N LYS A 72 -22.28 18.74 -5.65
CA LYS A 72 -21.89 17.36 -5.28
C LYS A 72 -20.40 17.25 -4.89
N LEU A 73 -19.51 17.89 -5.62
CA LEU A 73 -18.06 17.90 -5.35
C LEU A 73 -17.73 18.73 -4.10
N GLU A 74 -18.43 19.83 -3.89
CA GLU A 74 -18.23 20.66 -2.70
C GLU A 74 -18.65 19.93 -1.42
N VAL A 75 -19.79 19.24 -1.44
CA VAL A 75 -20.23 18.38 -0.33
C VAL A 75 -19.17 17.32 -0.04
N PHE A 76 -18.59 16.70 -1.07
CA PHE A 76 -17.55 15.70 -0.90
C PHE A 76 -16.31 16.30 -0.22
N TYR A 77 -15.71 17.35 -0.77
CA TYR A 77 -14.46 17.91 -0.25
C TYR A 77 -14.63 18.72 1.03
N LYS A 78 -15.75 19.46 1.19
CA LYS A 78 -15.96 20.35 2.33
C LYS A 78 -16.61 19.66 3.53
N LEU A 79 -17.38 18.59 3.32
CA LEU A 79 -18.10 17.88 4.39
C LEU A 79 -17.64 16.42 4.54
N ALA A 80 -17.73 15.61 3.48
CA ALA A 80 -17.49 14.18 3.57
C ALA A 80 -16.04 13.86 3.95
N VAL A 81 -15.06 14.41 3.25
CA VAL A 81 -13.63 14.16 3.50
C VAL A 81 -13.16 14.66 4.87
N PRO A 82 -13.50 15.89 5.33
CA PRO A 82 -13.13 16.32 6.67
C PRO A 82 -13.68 15.45 7.79
N MET A 83 -14.88 14.92 7.62
CA MET A 83 -15.49 14.05 8.64
C MET A 83 -14.78 12.71 8.79
N ILE A 84 -14.20 12.17 7.72
CA ILE A 84 -13.48 10.89 7.75
C ILE A 84 -11.96 11.05 7.98
N ARG A 85 -11.45 12.29 8.13
CA ARG A 85 -10.03 12.54 8.41
C ARG A 85 -9.45 11.64 9.51
N PRO A 86 -10.13 11.43 10.66
CA PRO A 86 -9.60 10.57 11.71
C PRO A 86 -9.44 9.11 11.26
N ALA A 87 -10.32 8.63 10.36
CA ALA A 87 -10.21 7.29 9.80
C ALA A 87 -9.04 7.18 8.81
N ILE A 88 -8.86 8.20 7.96
CA ILE A 88 -7.71 8.27 7.04
C ILE A 88 -6.39 8.28 7.83
N ILE A 89 -6.31 9.10 8.88
CA ILE A 89 -5.12 9.15 9.76
C ILE A 89 -4.86 7.78 10.38
N GLY A 90 -5.90 7.09 10.87
CA GLY A 90 -5.77 5.74 11.41
C GLY A 90 -5.25 4.73 10.38
N GLY A 91 -5.76 4.78 9.15
CA GLY A 91 -5.26 3.96 8.04
C GLY A 91 -3.79 4.26 7.69
N LEU A 92 -3.41 5.54 7.66
CA LEU A 92 -2.03 5.96 7.43
C LEU A 92 -1.10 5.50 8.56
N MET A 93 -1.54 5.52 9.81
CA MET A 93 -0.75 5.00 10.93
C MET A 93 -0.48 3.50 10.80
N LEU A 94 -1.45 2.71 10.32
CA LEU A 94 -1.21 1.29 10.02
C LEU A 94 -0.13 1.14 8.94
N VAL A 95 -0.18 1.94 7.87
CA VAL A 95 0.85 1.93 6.83
C VAL A 95 2.23 2.29 7.38
N ILE A 96 2.31 3.35 8.20
CA ILE A 96 3.57 3.78 8.81
C ILE A 96 4.14 2.68 9.71
N MET A 97 3.31 2.04 10.54
CA MET A 97 3.76 0.96 11.42
C MET A 97 4.26 -0.25 10.62
N GLU A 98 3.56 -0.63 9.56
CA GLU A 98 3.97 -1.72 8.66
C GLU A 98 5.30 -1.39 7.97
N THR A 99 5.43 -0.18 7.43
CA THR A 99 6.67 0.27 6.76
C THR A 99 7.85 0.37 7.73
N LEU A 100 7.62 0.78 8.99
CA LEU A 100 8.68 0.85 10.00
C LEU A 100 9.17 -0.52 10.44
N SER A 101 8.31 -1.54 10.42
CA SER A 101 8.67 -2.91 10.79
C SER A 101 9.21 -3.73 9.62
N ASP A 102 9.07 -3.25 8.40
CA ASP A 102 9.55 -3.96 7.21
C ASP A 102 11.08 -4.02 7.16
N PHE A 103 11.60 -5.22 6.96
CA PHE A 103 13.01 -5.47 6.71
C PHE A 103 13.24 -5.93 5.26
N GLY A 104 12.42 -6.87 4.79
CA GLY A 104 12.67 -7.57 3.55
C GLY A 104 12.61 -6.68 2.32
N ALA A 105 11.57 -5.86 2.18
CA ALA A 105 11.46 -4.97 1.04
C ALA A 105 12.51 -3.85 1.09
N VAL A 106 12.72 -3.20 2.24
CA VAL A 106 13.70 -2.10 2.34
C VAL A 106 15.13 -2.57 2.11
N ASP A 107 15.49 -3.77 2.55
CA ASP A 107 16.80 -4.37 2.28
C ASP A 107 16.97 -4.71 0.79
N HIS A 108 15.92 -5.27 0.16
CA HIS A 108 15.90 -5.52 -1.28
C HIS A 108 16.11 -4.23 -2.11
N PHE A 109 15.53 -3.11 -1.68
CA PHE A 109 15.72 -1.79 -2.32
C PHE A 109 17.03 -1.11 -1.93
N ALA A 110 17.88 -1.76 -1.13
CA ALA A 110 19.14 -1.23 -0.60
C ALA A 110 18.97 0.09 0.18
N ILE A 111 17.87 0.23 0.90
CA ILE A 111 17.56 1.41 1.71
C ILE A 111 17.98 1.13 3.16
N SER A 112 18.82 2.02 3.71
CA SER A 112 19.21 1.93 5.11
C SER A 112 18.11 2.50 6.01
N THR A 113 17.44 1.62 6.76
CA THR A 113 16.44 1.95 7.77
C THR A 113 16.89 1.48 9.15
N PHE A 114 16.14 1.80 10.21
CA PHE A 114 16.43 1.26 11.55
C PHE A 114 16.36 -0.27 11.57
N THR A 115 15.39 -0.86 10.90
CA THR A 115 15.24 -2.32 10.81
C THR A 115 16.43 -2.97 10.13
N THR A 116 16.86 -2.47 8.97
CA THR A 116 18.07 -2.98 8.30
C THR A 116 19.33 -2.76 9.15
N GLY A 117 19.42 -1.64 9.87
CA GLY A 117 20.50 -1.37 10.83
C GLY A 117 20.54 -2.39 11.96
N ILE A 118 19.41 -2.71 12.58
CA ILE A 118 19.30 -3.73 13.65
C ILE A 118 19.80 -5.09 13.14
N PHE A 119 19.30 -5.54 11.98
CA PHE A 119 19.68 -6.82 11.41
C PHE A 119 21.17 -6.89 11.02
N ARG A 120 21.72 -5.83 10.40
CA ARG A 120 23.15 -5.77 10.06
C ARG A 120 24.04 -5.80 11.27
N THR A 121 23.66 -5.10 12.34
CA THR A 121 24.43 -5.08 13.59
C THR A 121 24.35 -6.44 14.28
N TRP A 122 23.17 -7.06 14.32
CA TRP A 122 22.98 -8.35 14.95
C TRP A 122 23.67 -9.49 14.20
N TYR A 123 23.35 -9.67 12.91
CA TYR A 123 23.86 -10.80 12.12
C TYR A 123 25.20 -10.52 11.44
N GLY A 124 25.47 -9.28 11.03
CA GLY A 124 26.70 -8.92 10.33
C GLY A 124 27.87 -8.59 11.23
N MET A 125 27.62 -7.91 12.36
CA MET A 125 28.64 -7.50 13.33
C MET A 125 28.67 -8.38 14.58
N TYR A 126 27.68 -9.26 14.78
CA TYR A 126 27.50 -10.08 15.98
C TYR A 126 27.41 -9.27 17.28
N ASP A 127 27.04 -7.98 17.18
CA ASP A 127 26.89 -7.07 18.31
C ASP A 127 25.41 -6.97 18.73
N ILE A 128 25.03 -7.86 19.65
CA ILE A 128 23.66 -7.92 20.17
C ILE A 128 23.33 -6.69 21.02
N GLU A 129 24.31 -6.13 21.72
CA GLU A 129 24.06 -5.00 22.62
C GLU A 129 23.69 -3.73 21.83
N THR A 130 24.43 -3.42 20.78
CA THR A 130 24.13 -2.29 19.90
C THR A 130 22.81 -2.53 19.13
N ALA A 131 22.54 -3.78 18.69
CA ALA A 131 21.27 -4.10 18.05
C ALA A 131 20.07 -3.87 18.98
N LYS A 132 20.15 -4.23 20.25
CA LYS A 132 19.12 -3.95 21.27
C LYS A 132 18.89 -2.45 21.48
N GLN A 133 19.98 -1.66 21.49
CA GLN A 133 19.88 -0.19 21.62
C GLN A 133 19.14 0.41 20.42
N LEU A 134 19.45 0.01 19.19
CA LEU A 134 18.75 0.44 17.99
C LEU A 134 17.28 0.02 18.01
N ALA A 135 16.98 -1.22 18.42
CA ALA A 135 15.61 -1.71 18.54
C ALA A 135 14.81 -0.95 19.59
N SER A 136 15.43 -0.60 20.73
CA SER A 136 14.76 0.21 21.77
C SER A 136 14.44 1.61 21.28
N LEU A 137 15.33 2.21 20.51
CA LEU A 137 15.12 3.54 19.91
C LEU A 137 13.98 3.51 18.88
N LEU A 138 13.92 2.48 18.04
CA LEU A 138 12.81 2.27 17.11
C LEU A 138 11.49 2.08 17.87
N LEU A 139 11.48 1.32 18.97
CA LEU A 139 10.31 1.11 19.82
C LEU A 139 9.81 2.44 20.43
N ILE A 140 10.72 3.27 20.96
CA ILE A 140 10.38 4.59 21.49
C ILE A 140 9.73 5.44 20.39
N PHE A 141 10.29 5.44 19.19
CA PHE A 141 9.75 6.18 18.06
C PHE A 141 8.34 5.69 17.69
N ALA A 142 8.12 4.38 17.64
CA ALA A 142 6.80 3.78 17.38
C ALA A 142 5.78 4.16 18.47
N ILE A 143 6.18 4.15 19.75
CA ILE A 143 5.31 4.56 20.85
C ILE A 143 4.94 6.04 20.73
N LEU A 144 5.89 6.91 20.41
CA LEU A 144 5.64 8.34 20.19
C LEU A 144 4.65 8.58 19.05
N LEU A 145 4.75 7.81 17.95
CA LEU A 145 3.79 7.88 16.84
C LEU A 145 2.38 7.48 17.31
N ILE A 146 2.24 6.40 18.07
CA ILE A 146 0.94 5.94 18.59
C ILE A 146 0.34 6.98 19.54
N ILE A 147 1.14 7.56 20.42
CA ILE A 147 0.68 8.61 21.34
C ILE A 147 0.24 9.86 20.56
N SER A 148 1.01 10.28 19.57
CA SER A 148 0.70 11.41 18.70
C SER A 148 -0.63 11.20 17.96
N GLU A 149 -0.84 9.99 17.42
CA GLU A 149 -2.11 9.60 16.78
C GLU A 149 -3.27 9.69 17.76
N ARG A 150 -3.14 9.06 18.93
CA ARG A 150 -4.20 9.08 19.95
C ARG A 150 -4.53 10.51 20.41
N TYR A 151 -3.52 11.36 20.55
CA TYR A 151 -3.72 12.76 20.92
C TYR A 151 -4.45 13.52 19.82
N SER A 152 -4.08 13.31 18.56
CA SER A 152 -4.75 13.92 17.41
C SER A 152 -6.23 13.50 17.30
N ARG A 153 -6.54 12.23 17.62
CA ARG A 153 -7.93 11.70 17.59
C ARG A 153 -8.79 12.15 18.76
N LYS A 154 -8.19 12.50 19.90
CA LYS A 154 -8.93 12.86 21.12
C LYS A 154 -9.87 14.05 20.91
N ASN A 155 -9.53 14.96 20.01
CA ASN A 155 -10.35 16.13 19.67
C ASN A 155 -11.42 15.87 18.60
N ALA A 156 -11.37 14.72 17.92
CA ALA A 156 -12.38 14.32 16.98
C ALA A 156 -13.55 13.69 17.75
N ARG A 157 -14.54 14.52 18.09
CA ARG A 157 -15.83 14.05 18.64
C ARG A 157 -16.49 13.17 17.57
N TYR A 158 -16.37 11.85 17.72
CA TYR A 158 -17.22 10.93 16.99
C TYR A 158 -18.65 11.16 17.49
N SER A 159 -19.43 11.93 16.75
CA SER A 159 -20.87 11.92 16.90
C SER A 159 -21.33 10.52 16.45
N ASN A 160 -21.39 9.60 17.40
CA ASN A 160 -22.17 8.37 17.26
C ASN A 160 -23.65 8.76 17.29
N ALA A 161 -24.06 9.59 16.33
CA ALA A 161 -25.47 9.66 16.01
C ALA A 161 -25.80 8.24 15.54
N SER A 162 -26.61 7.54 16.33
CA SER A 162 -27.24 6.27 15.99
C SER A 162 -27.96 6.45 14.63
N SER A 163 -27.15 6.32 13.57
CA SER A 163 -27.67 6.38 12.22
C SER A 163 -28.36 5.05 11.99
N VAL A 164 -29.67 5.07 12.01
CA VAL A 164 -30.48 4.02 11.39
C VAL A 164 -29.82 3.70 10.06
N PHE A 165 -29.38 2.47 9.93
CA PHE A 165 -28.62 1.98 8.76
C PHE A 165 -29.52 2.14 7.51
N LYS A 166 -29.44 3.28 6.86
CA LYS A 166 -30.11 3.50 5.58
C LYS A 166 -29.19 3.00 4.47
N PRO A 167 -29.65 2.08 3.62
CA PRO A 167 -28.84 1.56 2.53
C PRO A 167 -28.34 2.70 1.63
N LEU A 168 -27.07 2.63 1.24
CA LEU A 168 -26.47 3.58 0.31
C LEU A 168 -27.20 3.50 -1.04
N TYR A 169 -27.65 4.65 -1.57
CA TYR A 169 -28.14 4.70 -2.94
C TYR A 169 -26.93 4.56 -3.88
N LEU A 170 -26.83 3.38 -4.48
CA LEU A 170 -25.82 3.13 -5.52
C LEU A 170 -26.24 3.89 -6.77
N THR A 171 -25.44 4.85 -7.18
CA THR A 171 -25.60 5.54 -8.46
C THR A 171 -25.00 4.66 -9.56
N ARG A 172 -25.82 4.22 -10.50
CA ARG A 172 -25.33 3.48 -11.67
C ARG A 172 -24.59 4.44 -12.60
N LEU A 173 -23.29 4.21 -12.75
CA LEU A 173 -22.49 4.89 -13.76
C LEU A 173 -22.90 4.39 -15.15
N LYS A 174 -23.02 5.28 -16.14
CA LYS A 174 -23.37 4.93 -17.53
C LYS A 174 -22.23 5.36 -18.48
N GLY A 175 -22.04 4.57 -19.54
CA GLY A 175 -21.09 4.90 -20.61
C GLY A 175 -19.61 4.83 -20.20
N SER A 176 -18.80 5.72 -20.74
CA SER A 176 -17.34 5.76 -20.54
C SER A 176 -16.91 5.96 -19.09
N SER A 177 -17.72 6.63 -18.27
CA SER A 177 -17.44 6.81 -16.84
C SER A 177 -17.41 5.48 -16.06
N ASN A 178 -18.18 4.49 -16.49
CA ASN A 178 -18.16 3.16 -15.88
C ASN A 178 -16.83 2.43 -16.16
N ILE A 179 -16.38 2.47 -17.42
CA ILE A 179 -15.10 1.85 -17.83
C ILE A 179 -13.94 2.51 -17.10
N LEU A 180 -13.91 3.84 -17.03
CA LEU A 180 -12.88 4.59 -16.33
C LEU A 180 -12.84 4.23 -14.83
N ALA A 181 -14.00 4.14 -14.18
CA ALA A 181 -14.08 3.76 -12.78
C ALA A 181 -13.55 2.33 -12.53
N ILE A 182 -13.90 1.38 -13.41
CA ILE A 182 -13.40 0.00 -13.34
C ILE A 182 -11.87 -0.02 -13.51
N LEU A 183 -11.32 0.72 -14.50
CA LEU A 183 -9.89 0.79 -14.72
C LEU A 183 -9.14 1.37 -13.51
N ILE A 184 -9.62 2.49 -12.97
CA ILE A 184 -9.01 3.11 -11.78
C ILE A 184 -9.00 2.17 -10.58
N CYS A 185 -10.07 1.38 -10.37
CA CYS A 185 -10.13 0.41 -9.28
C CYS A 185 -9.30 -0.85 -9.57
N PHE A 186 -9.19 -1.26 -10.83
CA PHE A 186 -8.49 -2.48 -11.24
C PHE A 186 -6.97 -2.31 -11.21
N VAL A 187 -6.45 -1.14 -11.60
CA VAL A 187 -4.98 -0.88 -11.67
C VAL A 187 -4.27 -1.18 -10.36
N PRO A 188 -4.71 -0.67 -9.18
CA PRO A 188 -4.03 -0.99 -7.93
C PRO A 188 -4.06 -2.48 -7.58
N ILE A 189 -5.17 -3.16 -7.87
CA ILE A 189 -5.32 -4.60 -7.62
C ILE A 189 -4.40 -5.39 -8.56
N PHE A 190 -4.37 -5.00 -9.83
CA PHE A 190 -3.53 -5.65 -10.83
C PHE A 190 -2.04 -5.51 -10.49
N VAL A 191 -1.58 -4.30 -10.24
CA VAL A 191 -0.15 -4.00 -9.99
C VAL A 191 0.28 -4.48 -8.60
N GLY A 192 -0.54 -4.29 -7.57
CA GLY A 192 -0.19 -4.62 -6.18
C GLY A 192 -0.40 -6.09 -5.80
N PHE A 193 -1.24 -6.83 -6.54
CA PHE A 193 -1.57 -8.21 -6.19
C PHE A 193 -1.43 -9.19 -7.34
N LEU A 194 -2.18 -9.01 -8.43
CA LEU A 194 -2.22 -9.98 -9.53
C LEU A 194 -0.86 -10.19 -10.18
N LEU A 195 -0.15 -9.13 -10.44
CA LEU A 195 1.13 -9.16 -11.13
C LEU A 195 2.21 -9.87 -10.29
N PRO A 196 2.42 -9.57 -8.98
CA PRO A 196 3.31 -10.36 -8.13
C PRO A 196 2.91 -11.84 -8.00
N VAL A 197 1.62 -12.13 -7.88
CA VAL A 197 1.13 -13.53 -7.77
C VAL A 197 1.38 -14.31 -9.05
N MET A 198 1.16 -13.71 -10.22
CA MET A 198 1.47 -14.37 -11.50
C MET A 198 2.97 -14.65 -11.64
N GLU A 199 3.82 -13.70 -11.24
CA GLU A 199 5.27 -13.87 -11.27
C GLU A 199 5.73 -15.00 -10.34
N LEU A 200 5.26 -15.00 -9.10
CA LEU A 200 5.57 -16.08 -8.15
C LEU A 200 5.08 -17.44 -8.64
N GLY A 201 3.88 -17.49 -9.25
CA GLY A 201 3.34 -18.71 -9.86
C GLY A 201 4.20 -19.20 -11.01
N TYR A 202 4.66 -18.30 -11.89
CA TYR A 202 5.57 -18.63 -12.98
C TYR A 202 6.89 -19.22 -12.48
N TRP A 203 7.52 -18.59 -11.48
CA TRP A 203 8.74 -19.10 -10.87
C TRP A 203 8.54 -20.43 -10.15
N ALA A 204 7.42 -20.61 -9.44
CA ALA A 204 7.10 -21.88 -8.79
C ALA A 204 6.94 -23.02 -9.80
N CYS A 205 6.29 -22.77 -10.95
CA CYS A 205 6.17 -23.77 -12.01
C CYS A 205 7.54 -24.11 -12.62
N LEU A 206 8.42 -23.14 -12.86
CA LEU A 206 9.73 -23.37 -13.43
C LEU A 206 10.63 -24.19 -12.47
N LEU A 207 10.64 -23.86 -11.18
CA LEU A 207 11.42 -24.59 -10.18
C LEU A 207 10.93 -26.04 -10.07
N TYR A 208 9.63 -26.26 -10.02
CA TYR A 208 9.06 -27.62 -9.96
C TYR A 208 9.41 -28.47 -11.17
N THR A 209 9.42 -27.88 -12.36
CA THR A 209 9.78 -28.61 -13.60
C THR A 209 11.28 -28.90 -13.69
N SER A 210 12.17 -28.04 -13.16
CA SER A 210 13.60 -28.29 -13.13
C SER A 210 13.97 -29.38 -12.15
N ASP A 211 13.42 -29.36 -10.92
CA ASP A 211 13.66 -30.41 -9.92
C ASP A 211 13.19 -31.79 -10.40
N ALA A 212 12.00 -31.85 -11.05
CA ALA A 212 11.49 -33.10 -11.62
C ALA A 212 12.36 -33.62 -12.76
N ALA A 213 13.03 -32.76 -13.52
CA ALA A 213 13.94 -33.18 -14.58
C ALA A 213 15.28 -33.75 -14.03
N ASP A 214 15.75 -33.21 -12.89
CA ASP A 214 16.98 -33.68 -12.24
C ASP A 214 16.78 -35.02 -11.50
N GLU A 215 15.56 -35.29 -10.98
CA GLU A 215 15.25 -36.57 -10.33
C GLU A 215 15.14 -37.75 -11.31
N VAL A 216 14.92 -37.51 -12.58
CA VAL A 216 14.80 -38.57 -13.63
C VAL A 216 16.16 -38.96 -14.25
N SER A 217 17.23 -38.27 -13.87
CA SER A 217 18.57 -38.48 -14.45
C SER A 217 19.45 -39.50 -13.68
N TRP A 218 18.88 -40.37 -12.81
CA TRP A 218 19.57 -41.45 -12.08
C TRP A 218 19.11 -42.83 -12.58
#